data_44d1c70af08217a0dddd421846aa3182
#
_entry.id   44d1c70af08217a0dddd421846aa3182
#
_cell.length_a   1.000
_cell.length_b   1.000
_cell.length_c   1.000
_cell.angle_alpha   90.00
_cell.angle_beta   90.00
_cell.angle_gamma   90.00
#
_symmetry.space_group_name_H-M   'P 1'
#
loop_
_entity.id
_entity.type
_entity.pdbx_description
1 polymer ?
#
loop_
_entity_poly.entity_id
_entity_poly.type
_entity_poly.pdbx_seq_one_letter_code
_entity_poly.pdbx_strand_id
1 'polypeptide(L)'
;GTYRFACPPPAALALADKQQFAAACRAVGLRTPQSITVYPGDIVPALPFGWPVVVKPADSPAWWNCHFPGKRKVYLARDAAELQEILSAAARSSYRGAMLLQEYIPGPDTRLGVVNAYCAADGSVPWLVQGQPLLQERTPEGIGNYAAVLVEPARQDTALLEALRGLLQTAGWRGFANFDLKYDRRSEPVLFELNPRQGRAAYYCDAAGAPLARPLVEDLLFGGPVTPPALRPAAWYTAPWGVVRRHCPNKLLLRRAALLRRRGRGYPHLLAPGEGMARQIW
;
A
#
# COMPACT_ATOMS: atom_id res chain seq x y z
N GLY A 1 28.39 6.89 19.35
CA GLY A 1 27.30 7.74 18.82
C GLY A 1 25.96 7.13 19.16
N THR A 2 24.99 7.98 19.53
CA THR A 2 23.63 7.54 19.86
C THR A 2 22.82 7.48 18.54
N TYR A 3 22.28 6.33 18.20
CA TYR A 3 21.36 6.20 17.07
C TYR A 3 19.96 6.62 17.51
N ARG A 4 19.26 7.41 16.67
CA ARG A 4 17.86 7.76 16.87
C ARG A 4 17.05 7.13 15.74
N PHE A 5 15.97 6.44 16.08
CA PHE A 5 15.10 5.77 15.14
C PHE A 5 13.65 6.25 15.34
N ALA A 6 12.99 6.56 14.25
CA ALA A 6 11.54 6.73 14.22
C ALA A 6 10.91 5.38 13.86
N CYS A 7 10.58 4.59 14.87
CA CYS A 7 9.89 3.33 14.69
C CYS A 7 8.71 3.22 15.67
N PRO A 8 7.66 2.49 15.30
CA PRO A 8 6.54 2.26 16.20
C PRO A 8 7.00 1.51 17.45
N PRO A 9 6.48 1.85 18.65
CA PRO A 9 6.68 1.03 19.83
C PRO A 9 6.06 -0.36 19.63
N PRO A 10 6.50 -1.40 20.37
CA PRO A 10 6.02 -2.77 20.18
C PRO A 10 4.50 -2.92 20.22
N ALA A 11 3.81 -2.20 21.11
CA ALA A 11 2.36 -2.21 21.19
C ALA A 11 1.67 -1.64 19.94
N ALA A 12 2.22 -0.59 19.35
CA ALA A 12 1.71 -0.03 18.10
C ALA A 12 2.07 -0.91 16.90
N LEU A 13 3.25 -1.53 16.93
CA LEU A 13 3.70 -2.44 15.86
C LEU A 13 2.78 -3.66 15.71
N ALA A 14 2.05 -4.03 16.76
CA ALA A 14 1.01 -5.06 16.69
C ALA A 14 -0.07 -4.77 15.64
N LEU A 15 -0.30 -3.50 15.27
CA LEU A 15 -1.18 -3.13 14.16
C LEU A 15 -0.66 -3.58 12.77
N ALA A 16 0.57 -4.04 12.65
CA ALA A 16 1.04 -4.69 11.42
C ALA A 16 0.41 -6.09 11.25
N ASP A 17 -0.10 -6.69 12.33
CA ASP A 17 -0.94 -7.90 12.26
C ASP A 17 -2.31 -7.56 11.68
N LYS A 18 -2.78 -8.38 10.73
CA LYS A 18 -4.02 -8.12 9.97
C LYS A 18 -5.29 -8.13 10.82
N GLN A 19 -5.34 -8.96 11.86
CA GLN A 19 -6.52 -9.06 12.73
C GLN A 19 -6.61 -7.84 13.66
N GLN A 20 -5.49 -7.45 14.23
CA GLN A 20 -5.41 -6.26 15.08
C GLN A 20 -5.64 -4.99 14.27
N PHE A 21 -5.11 -4.90 13.07
CA PHE A 21 -5.38 -3.81 12.14
C PHE A 21 -6.88 -3.71 11.80
N ALA A 22 -7.52 -4.84 11.49
CA ALA A 22 -8.95 -4.86 11.19
C ALA A 22 -9.81 -4.43 12.39
N ALA A 23 -9.42 -4.79 13.62
CA ALA A 23 -10.09 -4.35 14.83
C ALA A 23 -9.93 -2.83 15.04
N ALA A 24 -8.72 -2.31 14.88
CA ALA A 24 -8.43 -0.88 15.00
C ALA A 24 -9.15 -0.05 13.93
N CYS A 25 -9.19 -0.52 12.67
CA CYS A 25 -9.96 0.12 11.61
C CYS A 25 -11.45 0.21 11.96
N ARG A 26 -12.06 -0.88 12.44
CA ARG A 26 -13.47 -0.86 12.86
C ARG A 26 -13.74 0.15 13.96
N ALA A 27 -12.84 0.30 14.91
CA ALA A 27 -12.99 1.25 16.02
C ALA A 27 -13.06 2.72 15.56
N VAL A 28 -12.48 3.03 14.40
CA VAL A 28 -12.50 4.38 13.78
C VAL A 28 -13.43 4.45 12.57
N GLY A 29 -14.34 3.49 12.39
CA GLY A 29 -15.33 3.46 11.32
C GLY A 29 -14.77 3.11 9.92
N LEU A 30 -13.54 2.61 9.84
CA LEU A 30 -12.93 2.16 8.59
C LEU A 30 -13.16 0.67 8.34
N ARG A 31 -13.38 0.31 7.08
CA ARG A 31 -13.59 -1.07 6.65
C ARG A 31 -12.28 -1.73 6.22
N THR A 32 -12.14 -3.01 6.54
CA THR A 32 -11.15 -3.92 5.96
C THR A 32 -11.85 -5.07 5.26
N PRO A 33 -11.21 -5.78 4.30
CA PRO A 33 -11.81 -6.97 3.73
C PRO A 33 -12.06 -8.01 4.82
N GLN A 34 -13.21 -8.70 4.77
CA GLN A 34 -13.43 -9.86 5.61
C GLN A 34 -12.39 -10.94 5.30
N SER A 35 -11.95 -11.67 6.30
CA SER A 35 -10.94 -12.71 6.11
C SER A 35 -11.07 -13.82 7.14
N ILE A 36 -10.71 -15.03 6.72
CA ILE A 36 -10.53 -16.19 7.60
C ILE A 36 -9.15 -16.78 7.36
N THR A 37 -8.62 -17.47 8.36
CA THR A 37 -7.32 -18.14 8.31
C THR A 37 -7.55 -19.65 8.28
N VAL A 38 -6.87 -20.34 7.37
CA VAL A 38 -6.91 -21.80 7.24
C VAL A 38 -5.48 -22.34 7.10
N TYR A 39 -5.21 -23.54 7.60
CA TYR A 39 -3.96 -24.20 7.29
C TYR A 39 -4.12 -25.07 6.04
N PRO A 40 -3.09 -25.15 5.17
CA PRO A 40 -3.13 -26.05 4.02
C PRO A 40 -3.32 -27.50 4.46
N GLY A 41 -4.39 -28.13 3.98
CA GLY A 41 -4.79 -29.47 4.39
C GLY A 41 -6.02 -29.52 5.33
N ASP A 42 -6.40 -28.42 5.95
CA ASP A 42 -7.60 -28.37 6.77
C ASP A 42 -8.88 -28.27 5.91
N ILE A 43 -10.01 -28.62 6.52
CA ILE A 43 -11.33 -28.40 5.93
C ILE A 43 -11.60 -26.88 5.93
N VAL A 44 -11.90 -26.33 4.75
CA VAL A 44 -12.26 -24.91 4.62
C VAL A 44 -13.67 -24.69 5.18
N PRO A 45 -13.85 -23.84 6.20
CA PRO A 45 -15.17 -23.54 6.72
C PRO A 45 -15.99 -22.73 5.70
N ALA A 46 -17.30 -22.58 5.98
CA ALA A 46 -18.15 -21.70 5.17
C ALA A 46 -17.57 -20.28 5.13
N LEU A 47 -17.45 -19.73 3.93
CA LEU A 47 -16.90 -18.40 3.74
C LEU A 47 -17.93 -17.33 4.13
N PRO A 48 -17.57 -16.32 4.93
CA PRO A 48 -18.47 -15.21 5.27
C PRO A 48 -18.62 -14.17 4.13
N PHE A 49 -18.01 -14.43 2.99
CA PHE A 49 -18.03 -13.57 1.79
C PHE A 49 -18.12 -14.41 0.51
N GLY A 50 -18.49 -13.77 -0.60
CA GLY A 50 -18.69 -14.43 -1.90
C GLY A 50 -17.43 -14.65 -2.71
N TRP A 51 -17.59 -15.33 -3.83
CA TRP A 51 -16.56 -15.54 -4.83
C TRP A 51 -16.40 -14.32 -5.75
N PRO A 52 -15.21 -14.08 -6.33
CA PRO A 52 -13.97 -14.83 -6.10
C PRO A 52 -13.31 -14.50 -4.76
N VAL A 53 -12.37 -15.34 -4.31
CA VAL A 53 -11.66 -15.23 -3.04
C VAL A 53 -10.20 -14.94 -3.28
N VAL A 54 -9.64 -13.98 -2.57
CA VAL A 54 -8.19 -13.72 -2.53
C VAL A 54 -7.55 -14.70 -1.57
N VAL A 55 -6.53 -15.43 -2.03
CA VAL A 55 -5.76 -16.38 -1.22
C VAL A 55 -4.32 -15.94 -1.15
N LYS A 56 -3.78 -15.75 0.04
CA LYS A 56 -2.40 -15.32 0.26
C LYS A 56 -1.82 -15.93 1.54
N PRO A 57 -0.48 -16.11 1.64
CA PRO A 57 0.14 -16.60 2.87
C PRO A 57 -0.03 -15.58 4.00
N ALA A 58 -0.25 -16.06 5.21
CA ALA A 58 -0.24 -15.24 6.41
C ALA A 58 1.20 -14.83 6.78
N ASP A 59 2.16 -15.75 6.61
CA ASP A 59 3.60 -15.54 6.83
C ASP A 59 4.31 -15.34 5.47
N SER A 60 4.55 -14.09 5.11
CA SER A 60 5.23 -13.75 3.85
C SER A 60 6.71 -14.16 3.82
N PRO A 61 7.53 -13.99 4.87
CA PRO A 61 8.90 -14.50 4.93
C PRO A 61 9.00 -16.01 4.73
N ALA A 62 8.21 -16.79 5.46
CA ALA A 62 8.21 -18.25 5.30
C ALA A 62 7.75 -18.66 3.89
N TRP A 63 6.75 -17.98 3.34
CA TRP A 63 6.30 -18.21 1.97
C TRP A 63 7.38 -17.90 0.95
N TRP A 64 8.13 -16.83 1.14
CA TRP A 64 9.18 -16.44 0.21
C TRP A 64 10.23 -17.52 0.01
N ASN A 65 10.58 -18.23 1.09
CA ASN A 65 11.55 -19.29 1.09
C ASN A 65 11.04 -20.64 0.49
N CYS A 66 9.74 -20.76 0.20
CA CYS A 66 9.18 -21.93 -0.46
C CYS A 66 9.31 -21.83 -1.97
N HIS A 67 9.51 -22.98 -2.64
CA HIS A 67 9.59 -23.07 -4.09
C HIS A 67 8.71 -24.24 -4.57
N PHE A 68 7.75 -23.95 -5.45
CA PHE A 68 6.91 -24.93 -6.12
C PHE A 68 6.31 -24.34 -7.40
N PRO A 69 5.95 -25.19 -8.40
CA PRO A 69 5.33 -24.72 -9.65
C PRO A 69 4.04 -23.96 -9.41
N GLY A 70 3.86 -22.84 -10.09
CA GLY A 70 2.66 -22.00 -9.96
C GLY A 70 2.59 -21.15 -8.69
N LYS A 71 3.66 -21.09 -7.89
CA LYS A 71 3.73 -20.21 -6.72
C LYS A 71 3.49 -18.74 -7.10
N ARG A 72 2.62 -18.07 -6.33
CA ARG A 72 2.32 -16.64 -6.45
C ARG A 72 2.28 -15.99 -5.07
N LYS A 73 2.48 -14.69 -5.04
CA LYS A 73 2.29 -13.89 -3.82
C LYS A 73 0.81 -13.81 -3.42
N VAL A 74 -0.08 -13.75 -4.42
CA VAL A 74 -1.53 -13.64 -4.26
C VAL A 74 -2.19 -14.48 -5.34
N TYR A 75 -3.18 -15.28 -4.94
CA TYR A 75 -4.05 -16.02 -5.86
C TYR A 75 -5.46 -15.46 -5.83
N LEU A 76 -6.20 -15.67 -6.88
CA LEU A 76 -7.63 -15.40 -6.96
C LEU A 76 -8.33 -16.71 -7.30
N ALA A 77 -9.01 -17.29 -6.34
CA ALA A 77 -9.86 -18.49 -6.51
C ALA A 77 -11.25 -18.06 -6.93
N ARG A 78 -11.74 -18.54 -8.06
CA ARG A 78 -13.07 -18.19 -8.60
C ARG A 78 -14.18 -19.02 -8.00
N ASP A 79 -13.82 -20.21 -7.51
CA ASP A 79 -14.73 -21.19 -6.92
C ASP A 79 -14.00 -22.10 -5.91
N ALA A 80 -14.74 -23.02 -5.32
CA ALA A 80 -14.23 -23.95 -4.32
C ALA A 80 -13.18 -24.92 -4.89
N ALA A 81 -13.29 -25.30 -6.16
CA ALA A 81 -12.32 -26.20 -6.81
C ALA A 81 -10.96 -25.54 -6.97
N GLU A 82 -10.92 -24.30 -7.54
CA GLU A 82 -9.69 -23.52 -7.63
C GLU A 82 -9.08 -23.24 -6.24
N LEU A 83 -9.90 -22.95 -5.23
CA LEU A 83 -9.41 -22.76 -3.86
C LEU A 83 -8.75 -24.03 -3.34
N GLN A 84 -9.38 -25.19 -3.53
CA GLN A 84 -8.83 -26.48 -3.09
C GLN A 84 -7.50 -26.81 -3.81
N GLU A 85 -7.39 -26.52 -5.10
CA GLU A 85 -6.13 -26.68 -5.85
C GLU A 85 -4.99 -25.83 -5.27
N ILE A 86 -5.25 -24.56 -4.98
CA ILE A 86 -4.28 -23.64 -4.38
C ILE A 86 -3.83 -24.14 -3.00
N LEU A 87 -4.77 -24.51 -2.13
CA LEU A 87 -4.46 -25.00 -0.79
C LEU A 87 -3.71 -26.35 -0.84
N SER A 88 -4.09 -27.23 -1.76
CA SER A 88 -3.40 -28.50 -1.97
C SER A 88 -1.97 -28.32 -2.47
N ALA A 89 -1.73 -27.34 -3.36
CA ALA A 89 -0.38 -27.00 -3.81
C ALA A 89 0.48 -26.46 -2.66
N ALA A 90 -0.11 -25.59 -1.82
CA ALA A 90 0.55 -25.09 -0.62
C ALA A 90 0.87 -26.23 0.38
N ALA A 91 -0.05 -27.15 0.61
CA ALA A 91 0.13 -28.30 1.50
C ALA A 91 1.26 -29.24 1.07
N ARG A 92 1.42 -29.44 -0.25
CA ARG A 92 2.52 -30.25 -0.80
C ARG A 92 3.86 -29.54 -0.82
N SER A 93 3.90 -28.21 -0.59
CA SER A 93 5.14 -27.45 -0.53
C SER A 93 5.85 -27.58 0.84
N SER A 94 6.97 -26.88 1.00
CA SER A 94 7.65 -26.73 2.31
C SER A 94 6.97 -25.71 3.22
N TYR A 95 5.93 -25.01 2.77
CA TYR A 95 5.20 -24.04 3.59
C TYR A 95 4.38 -24.72 4.68
N ARG A 96 4.55 -24.25 5.92
CA ARG A 96 3.81 -24.78 7.10
C ARG A 96 2.97 -23.70 7.78
N GLY A 97 2.98 -22.48 7.26
CA GLY A 97 2.17 -21.36 7.76
C GLY A 97 0.73 -21.45 7.30
N ALA A 98 -0.09 -20.59 7.90
CA ALA A 98 -1.49 -20.45 7.51
C ALA A 98 -1.66 -19.68 6.21
N MET A 99 -2.76 -19.95 5.50
CA MET A 99 -3.24 -19.17 4.36
C MET A 99 -4.38 -18.26 4.81
N LEU A 100 -4.37 -17.02 4.35
CA LEU A 100 -5.44 -16.07 4.54
C LEU A 100 -6.38 -16.13 3.33
N LEU A 101 -7.64 -16.47 3.56
CA LEU A 101 -8.72 -16.35 2.60
C LEU A 101 -9.40 -15.03 2.84
N GLN A 102 -9.49 -14.18 1.84
CA GLN A 102 -9.93 -12.80 2.00
C GLN A 102 -10.96 -12.40 0.94
N GLU A 103 -11.94 -11.62 1.37
CA GLU A 103 -12.93 -10.97 0.48
C GLU A 103 -12.21 -10.25 -0.68
N TYR A 104 -12.65 -10.51 -1.89
CA TYR A 104 -12.17 -9.81 -3.07
C TYR A 104 -12.88 -8.46 -3.22
N ILE A 105 -12.12 -7.38 -3.22
CA ILE A 105 -12.66 -6.04 -3.51
C ILE A 105 -12.53 -5.78 -5.01
N PRO A 106 -13.63 -5.77 -5.78
CA PRO A 106 -13.58 -5.64 -7.23
C PRO A 106 -13.18 -4.24 -7.69
N GLY A 107 -12.71 -4.16 -8.92
CA GLY A 107 -12.37 -2.91 -9.59
C GLY A 107 -10.95 -2.89 -10.14
N PRO A 108 -10.67 -1.99 -11.09
CA PRO A 108 -9.36 -1.84 -11.71
C PRO A 108 -8.32 -1.22 -10.77
N ASP A 109 -7.05 -1.18 -11.21
CA ASP A 109 -5.94 -0.57 -10.47
C ASP A 109 -6.21 0.88 -10.07
N THR A 110 -6.98 1.60 -10.87
CA THR A 110 -7.39 2.98 -10.59
C THR A 110 -8.47 3.12 -9.49
N ARG A 111 -8.85 2.03 -8.85
CA ARG A 111 -9.60 2.01 -7.59
C ARG A 111 -8.70 1.79 -6.37
N LEU A 112 -7.43 1.45 -6.58
CA LEU A 112 -6.45 1.39 -5.49
C LEU A 112 -6.17 2.78 -4.94
N GLY A 113 -5.74 2.84 -3.71
CA GLY A 113 -5.24 4.03 -3.03
C GLY A 113 -4.02 3.68 -2.19
N VAL A 114 -3.18 4.65 -1.93
CA VAL A 114 -2.04 4.52 -1.05
C VAL A 114 -1.92 5.78 -0.21
N VAL A 115 -1.64 5.61 1.10
CA VAL A 115 -1.35 6.74 1.98
C VAL A 115 -0.04 6.47 2.69
N ASN A 116 0.90 7.42 2.58
CA ASN A 116 2.05 7.45 3.47
C ASN A 116 1.83 8.51 4.55
N ALA A 117 2.19 8.19 5.78
CA ALA A 117 2.11 9.08 6.93
C ALA A 117 3.43 9.09 7.71
N TYR A 118 3.67 10.15 8.46
CA TYR A 118 4.72 10.23 9.46
C TYR A 118 4.13 10.68 10.79
N CYS A 119 4.43 9.93 11.84
CA CYS A 119 4.05 10.23 13.23
C CYS A 119 5.29 10.70 13.97
N ALA A 120 5.25 11.92 14.46
CA ALA A 120 6.36 12.54 15.16
C ALA A 120 6.49 12.03 16.60
N ALA A 121 7.64 12.29 17.23
CA ALA A 121 7.93 11.86 18.58
C ALA A 121 6.95 12.44 19.63
N ASP A 122 6.38 13.62 19.39
CA ASP A 122 5.34 14.24 20.22
C ASP A 122 3.95 13.58 20.11
N GLY A 123 3.77 12.64 19.19
CA GLY A 123 2.49 11.96 18.93
C GLY A 123 1.62 12.62 17.89
N SER A 124 2.02 13.77 17.36
CA SER A 124 1.32 14.39 16.26
C SER A 124 1.50 13.60 14.94
N VAL A 125 0.56 13.75 14.02
CA VAL A 125 0.63 13.15 12.67
C VAL A 125 0.44 14.26 11.65
N PRO A 126 1.42 15.17 11.49
CA PRO A 126 1.30 16.34 10.64
C PRO A 126 1.47 16.00 9.15
N TRP A 127 2.02 14.84 8.83
CA TRP A 127 2.41 14.46 7.48
C TRP A 127 1.63 13.24 7.02
N LEU A 128 0.65 13.44 6.12
CA LEU A 128 -0.08 12.40 5.40
C LEU A 128 -0.17 12.80 3.92
N VAL A 129 0.11 11.85 3.05
CA VAL A 129 0.04 12.06 1.60
C VAL A 129 -0.68 10.88 0.95
N GLN A 130 -1.84 11.15 0.37
CA GLN A 130 -2.59 10.17 -0.39
C GLN A 130 -2.16 10.22 -1.86
N GLY A 131 -1.90 9.05 -2.44
CA GLY A 131 -1.66 8.83 -3.85
C GLY A 131 -2.78 7.99 -4.48
N GLN A 132 -3.11 8.31 -5.73
CA GLN A 132 -4.05 7.58 -6.57
C GLN A 132 -3.27 6.72 -7.58
N PRO A 133 -3.16 5.41 -7.40
CA PRO A 133 -2.53 4.54 -8.38
C PRO A 133 -3.22 4.60 -9.74
N LEU A 134 -2.41 4.68 -10.79
CA LEU A 134 -2.85 4.60 -12.19
C LEU A 134 -2.60 3.20 -12.77
N LEU A 135 -1.56 2.55 -12.26
CA LEU A 135 -1.10 1.25 -12.71
C LEU A 135 -0.28 0.58 -11.60
N GLN A 136 -0.46 -0.73 -11.44
CA GLN A 136 0.41 -1.58 -10.61
C GLN A 136 1.24 -2.54 -11.49
N GLU A 137 2.30 -3.10 -10.92
CA GLU A 137 3.08 -4.17 -11.55
C GLU A 137 2.21 -5.41 -11.75
N ARG A 138 2.46 -6.15 -12.84
CA ARG A 138 1.67 -7.34 -13.20
C ARG A 138 2.42 -8.66 -13.09
N THR A 139 3.67 -8.62 -12.66
CA THR A 139 4.41 -9.84 -12.38
C THR A 139 3.83 -10.54 -11.15
N PRO A 140 3.92 -11.87 -11.03
CA PRO A 140 3.41 -12.62 -9.87
C PRO A 140 3.96 -12.10 -8.52
N GLU A 141 5.19 -11.59 -8.51
CA GLU A 141 5.88 -11.04 -7.34
C GLU A 141 5.60 -9.54 -7.16
N GLY A 142 5.26 -8.85 -8.25
CA GLY A 142 5.09 -7.40 -8.31
C GLY A 142 3.70 -6.91 -7.93
N ILE A 143 2.69 -7.79 -7.89
CA ILE A 143 1.32 -7.41 -7.52
C ILE A 143 1.31 -6.70 -6.15
N GLY A 144 0.66 -5.52 -6.11
CA GLY A 144 0.65 -4.64 -4.95
C GLY A 144 1.73 -3.55 -4.97
N ASN A 145 2.67 -3.58 -5.94
CA ASN A 145 3.59 -2.46 -6.15
C ASN A 145 3.02 -1.53 -7.21
N TYR A 146 3.01 -0.24 -6.93
CA TYR A 146 2.49 0.75 -7.88
C TYR A 146 3.56 1.18 -8.86
N ALA A 147 3.22 1.13 -10.15
CA ALA A 147 4.09 1.53 -11.24
C ALA A 147 3.82 2.97 -11.73
N ALA A 148 2.68 3.54 -11.35
CA ALA A 148 2.37 4.95 -11.58
C ALA A 148 1.35 5.44 -10.55
N VAL A 149 1.57 6.62 -9.99
CA VAL A 149 0.72 7.25 -8.96
C VAL A 149 0.51 8.72 -9.31
N LEU A 150 -0.73 9.17 -9.18
CA LEU A 150 -1.15 10.56 -9.32
C LEU A 150 -1.41 11.15 -7.93
N VAL A 151 -0.90 12.34 -7.65
CA VAL A 151 -1.23 13.11 -6.46
C VAL A 151 -1.96 14.38 -6.88
N GLU A 152 -3.12 14.61 -6.27
CA GLU A 152 -3.93 15.83 -6.50
C GLU A 152 -4.45 16.33 -5.15
N PRO A 153 -3.84 17.38 -4.59
CA PRO A 153 -4.20 17.89 -3.27
C PRO A 153 -5.70 18.23 -3.11
N ALA A 154 -6.31 18.79 -4.13
CA ALA A 154 -7.74 19.14 -4.12
C ALA A 154 -8.70 17.92 -4.19
N ARG A 155 -8.16 16.69 -4.28
CA ARG A 155 -8.92 15.44 -4.40
C ARG A 155 -8.51 14.41 -3.35
N GLN A 156 -7.83 14.84 -2.32
CA GLN A 156 -7.52 14.00 -1.17
C GLN A 156 -8.84 13.64 -0.46
N ASP A 157 -8.97 12.40 -0.03
CA ASP A 157 -10.09 11.96 0.80
C ASP A 157 -9.83 12.41 2.24
N THR A 158 -10.33 13.59 2.57
CA THR A 158 -10.07 14.22 3.88
C THR A 158 -10.65 13.40 5.03
N ALA A 159 -11.82 12.77 4.84
CA ALA A 159 -12.44 11.92 5.87
C ALA A 159 -11.57 10.69 6.15
N LEU A 160 -11.07 10.03 5.11
CA LEU A 160 -10.13 8.92 5.25
C LEU A 160 -8.85 9.37 5.96
N LEU A 161 -8.25 10.49 5.54
CA LEU A 161 -7.00 10.97 6.13
C LEU A 161 -7.15 11.30 7.60
N GLU A 162 -8.27 11.92 8.02
CA GLU A 162 -8.54 12.20 9.43
C GLU A 162 -8.78 10.91 10.24
N ALA A 163 -9.50 9.93 9.70
CA ALA A 163 -9.67 8.64 10.35
C ALA A 163 -8.33 7.90 10.54
N LEU A 164 -7.45 7.92 9.51
CA LEU A 164 -6.10 7.33 9.62
C LEU A 164 -5.21 8.08 10.61
N ARG A 165 -5.32 9.41 10.67
CA ARG A 165 -4.65 10.24 11.68
C ARG A 165 -5.05 9.81 13.09
N GLY A 166 -6.35 9.73 13.36
CA GLY A 166 -6.90 9.30 14.65
C GLY A 166 -6.46 7.88 15.01
N LEU A 167 -6.47 6.94 14.06
CA LEU A 167 -6.01 5.57 14.26
C LEU A 167 -4.53 5.53 14.69
N LEU A 168 -3.66 6.26 14.01
CA LEU A 168 -2.23 6.31 14.32
C LEU A 168 -1.96 6.96 15.67
N GLN A 169 -2.68 8.04 16.01
CA GLN A 169 -2.58 8.73 17.31
C GLN A 169 -3.03 7.84 18.46
N THR A 170 -4.20 7.21 18.32
CA THR A 170 -4.74 6.29 19.34
C THR A 170 -3.83 5.10 19.58
N ALA A 171 -3.19 4.59 18.54
CA ALA A 171 -2.22 3.50 18.64
C ALA A 171 -0.86 3.93 19.23
N GLY A 172 -0.61 5.21 19.40
CA GLY A 172 0.70 5.73 19.81
C GLY A 172 1.79 5.46 18.76
N TRP A 173 1.41 5.41 17.48
CA TRP A 173 2.36 5.13 16.39
C TRP A 173 3.49 6.16 16.34
N ARG A 174 4.68 5.73 15.90
CA ARG A 174 5.85 6.59 15.68
C ARG A 174 6.52 6.23 14.37
N GLY A 175 7.07 7.24 13.69
CA GLY A 175 7.73 7.06 12.42
C GLY A 175 6.78 6.88 11.25
N PHE A 176 7.26 6.26 10.17
CA PHE A 176 6.47 6.07 8.97
C PHE A 176 5.38 5.01 9.11
N ALA A 177 4.28 5.27 8.44
CA ALA A 177 3.19 4.34 8.21
C ALA A 177 2.80 4.38 6.73
N ASN A 178 2.60 3.22 6.11
CA ASN A 178 2.09 3.11 4.75
C ASN A 178 0.83 2.25 4.76
N PHE A 179 -0.26 2.81 4.25
CA PHE A 179 -1.54 2.14 4.10
C PHE A 179 -1.81 1.84 2.64
N ASP A 180 -2.17 0.59 2.36
CA ASP A 180 -2.69 0.16 1.08
C ASP A 180 -4.20 -0.05 1.18
N LEU A 181 -4.95 0.49 0.22
CA LEU A 181 -6.41 0.44 0.22
C LEU A 181 -6.98 0.32 -1.19
N LYS A 182 -8.27 0.02 -1.27
CA LYS A 182 -9.03 0.04 -2.51
C LYS A 182 -10.41 0.62 -2.26
N TYR A 183 -10.87 1.49 -3.13
CA TYR A 183 -12.24 1.97 -3.10
C TYR A 183 -13.18 0.94 -3.73
N ASP A 184 -14.20 0.54 -2.99
CA ASP A 184 -15.20 -0.41 -3.47
C ASP A 184 -16.17 0.22 -4.50
N ARG A 185 -17.21 -0.52 -4.90
CA ARG A 185 -18.20 -0.04 -5.89
C ARG A 185 -18.97 1.20 -5.42
N ARG A 186 -19.09 1.41 -4.11
CA ARG A 186 -19.75 2.57 -3.50
C ARG A 186 -18.79 3.74 -3.29
N SER A 187 -17.54 3.57 -3.70
CA SER A 187 -16.43 4.51 -3.44
C SER A 187 -16.07 4.65 -1.96
N GLU A 188 -16.37 3.65 -1.16
CA GLU A 188 -15.93 3.55 0.23
C GLU A 188 -14.52 2.95 0.31
N PRO A 189 -13.62 3.52 1.13
CA PRO A 189 -12.27 2.99 1.29
C PRO A 189 -12.27 1.67 2.06
N VAL A 190 -11.57 0.67 1.53
CA VAL A 190 -11.35 -0.64 2.17
C VAL A 190 -9.86 -0.81 2.38
N LEU A 191 -9.40 -0.78 3.62
CA LEU A 191 -8.00 -0.84 4.01
C LEU A 191 -7.47 -2.28 3.97
N PHE A 192 -6.34 -2.50 3.32
CA PHE A 192 -5.77 -3.86 3.18
C PHE A 192 -4.72 -4.17 4.24
N GLU A 193 -3.84 -3.21 4.52
CA GLU A 193 -2.75 -3.39 5.48
C GLU A 193 -2.14 -2.05 5.90
N LEU A 194 -1.44 -2.09 7.03
CA LEU A 194 -0.56 -1.05 7.54
C LEU A 194 0.87 -1.60 7.58
N ASN A 195 1.77 -0.93 6.89
CA ASN A 195 3.19 -1.27 6.89
C ASN A 195 3.98 -0.28 7.75
N PRO A 196 4.85 -0.74 8.69
CA PRO A 196 5.63 0.13 9.59
C PRO A 196 6.88 0.73 8.89
N ARG A 197 6.72 1.19 7.69
CA ARG A 197 7.77 1.73 6.83
C ARG A 197 7.17 2.58 5.72
N GLN A 198 8.00 3.28 4.99
CA GLN A 198 7.64 3.88 3.72
C GLN A 198 7.20 2.82 2.70
N GLY A 199 6.19 3.13 1.91
CA GLY A 199 5.79 2.29 0.79
C GLY A 199 6.88 2.22 -0.29
N ARG A 200 6.95 1.12 -1.05
CA ARG A 200 7.90 1.00 -2.17
C ARG A 200 7.74 2.12 -3.21
N ALA A 201 6.52 2.58 -3.42
CA ALA A 201 6.20 3.68 -4.33
C ALA A 201 6.29 5.06 -3.67
N ALA A 202 6.78 5.20 -2.43
CA ALA A 202 6.64 6.40 -1.62
C ALA A 202 7.25 7.67 -2.24
N TYR A 203 8.13 7.55 -3.23
CA TYR A 203 8.67 8.70 -3.94
C TYR A 203 7.60 9.59 -4.61
N TYR A 204 6.36 9.11 -4.78
CA TYR A 204 5.27 9.97 -5.20
C TYR A 204 5.03 11.15 -4.22
N CYS A 205 5.39 10.97 -2.95
CA CYS A 205 5.32 12.02 -1.94
C CYS A 205 6.32 13.14 -2.24
N ASP A 206 7.58 12.78 -2.51
CA ASP A 206 8.64 13.72 -2.90
C ASP A 206 8.24 14.49 -4.16
N ALA A 207 7.77 13.78 -5.18
CA ALA A 207 7.26 14.37 -6.41
C ALA A 207 6.15 15.39 -6.16
N ALA A 208 5.30 15.14 -5.17
CA ALA A 208 4.21 16.04 -4.77
C ALA A 208 4.64 17.16 -3.81
N GLY A 209 5.93 17.30 -3.49
CA GLY A 209 6.43 18.37 -2.60
C GLY A 209 6.40 18.00 -1.12
N ALA A 210 6.33 16.69 -0.81
CA ALA A 210 6.40 16.14 0.54
C ALA A 210 7.64 15.24 0.67
N PRO A 211 8.87 15.79 0.75
CA PRO A 211 10.10 15.00 0.82
C PRO A 211 10.10 14.07 2.03
N LEU A 212 10.35 12.78 1.79
CA LEU A 212 10.32 11.75 2.84
C LEU A 212 11.41 11.96 3.91
N ALA A 213 12.56 12.51 3.54
CA ALA A 213 13.64 12.77 4.50
C ALA A 213 13.31 13.92 5.46
N ARG A 214 12.47 14.87 5.06
CA ARG A 214 12.20 16.09 5.83
C ARG A 214 11.63 15.82 7.22
N PRO A 215 10.54 15.05 7.39
CA PRO A 215 9.99 14.79 8.72
C PRO A 215 10.97 14.06 9.63
N LEU A 216 11.82 13.18 9.11
CA LEU A 216 12.87 12.54 9.89
C LEU A 216 13.91 13.54 10.42
N VAL A 217 14.34 14.47 9.57
CA VAL A 217 15.33 15.49 9.95
C VAL A 217 14.74 16.45 10.98
N GLU A 218 13.53 16.95 10.76
CA GLU A 218 12.86 17.87 11.67
C GLU A 218 12.63 17.23 13.05
N ASP A 219 12.15 15.97 13.09
CA ASP A 219 11.83 15.25 14.32
C ASP A 219 13.09 14.72 15.04
N LEU A 220 13.94 13.96 14.34
CA LEU A 220 15.02 13.21 14.98
C LEU A 220 16.32 14.01 15.16
N LEU A 221 16.63 14.91 14.24
CA LEU A 221 17.87 15.71 14.32
C LEU A 221 17.62 17.03 15.03
N PHE A 222 16.57 17.74 14.69
CA PHE A 222 16.30 19.04 15.27
C PHE A 222 15.43 18.98 16.52
N GLY A 223 14.68 17.87 16.74
CA GLY A 223 13.79 17.72 17.88
C GLY A 223 12.66 18.75 17.91
N GLY A 224 12.32 19.30 16.74
CA GLY A 224 11.30 20.32 16.57
C GLY A 224 10.00 19.76 16.00
N PRO A 225 8.99 20.62 15.83
CA PRO A 225 7.73 20.21 15.22
C PRO A 225 7.95 19.84 13.74
N VAL A 226 7.31 18.75 13.34
CA VAL A 226 7.33 18.34 11.93
C VAL A 226 6.38 19.22 11.12
N THR A 227 6.91 19.86 10.09
CA THR A 227 6.15 20.77 9.23
C THR A 227 5.23 19.98 8.29
N PRO A 228 3.92 20.27 8.26
CA PRO A 228 3.01 19.70 7.27
C PRO A 228 3.47 19.99 5.84
N PRO A 229 3.36 19.04 4.90
CA PRO A 229 3.82 19.25 3.53
C PRO A 229 2.90 20.21 2.77
N ALA A 230 3.49 21.12 1.99
CA ALA A 230 2.79 21.93 1.00
C ALA A 230 2.62 21.14 -0.30
N LEU A 231 1.57 20.33 -0.38
CA LEU A 231 1.33 19.44 -1.51
C LEU A 231 1.04 20.20 -2.81
N ARG A 232 1.56 19.68 -3.90
CA ARG A 232 1.28 20.11 -5.27
C ARG A 232 0.89 18.93 -6.16
N PRO A 233 0.08 19.17 -7.21
CA PRO A 233 -0.26 18.11 -8.15
C PRO A 233 1.00 17.53 -8.82
N ALA A 234 1.13 16.21 -8.86
CA ALA A 234 2.26 15.49 -9.46
C ALA A 234 1.81 14.13 -10.02
N ALA A 235 2.49 13.67 -11.05
CA ALA A 235 2.38 12.31 -11.58
C ALA A 235 3.75 11.64 -11.51
N TRP A 236 3.86 10.62 -10.68
CA TRP A 236 5.07 9.80 -10.55
C TRP A 236 4.86 8.46 -11.25
N TYR A 237 5.90 7.93 -11.90
CA TYR A 237 5.83 6.64 -12.58
C TYR A 237 7.20 5.98 -12.71
N THR A 238 7.24 4.64 -12.59
CA THR A 238 8.43 3.80 -12.84
C THR A 238 8.39 3.16 -14.22
N ALA A 239 7.19 2.84 -14.71
CA ALA A 239 7.01 2.30 -16.05
C ALA A 239 7.17 3.38 -17.11
N PRO A 240 7.70 3.07 -18.32
CA PRO A 240 7.71 3.99 -19.43
C PRO A 240 6.31 4.59 -19.68
N TRP A 241 6.23 5.89 -19.95
CA TRP A 241 4.94 6.58 -20.09
C TRP A 241 4.02 5.96 -21.14
N GLY A 242 4.59 5.38 -22.22
CA GLY A 242 3.84 4.64 -23.21
C GLY A 242 3.07 3.45 -22.62
N VAL A 243 3.69 2.75 -21.66
CA VAL A 243 3.07 1.63 -20.93
C VAL A 243 1.94 2.13 -20.05
N VAL A 244 2.18 3.19 -19.25
CA VAL A 244 1.13 3.81 -18.42
C VAL A 244 -0.05 4.22 -19.28
N ARG A 245 0.19 4.88 -20.43
CA ARG A 245 -0.84 5.32 -21.37
C ARG A 245 -1.65 4.16 -21.96
N ARG A 246 -0.99 3.06 -22.27
CA ARG A 246 -1.63 1.88 -22.87
C ARG A 246 -2.48 1.11 -21.88
N HIS A 247 -2.02 0.98 -20.64
CA HIS A 247 -2.57 0.05 -19.66
C HIS A 247 -3.39 0.71 -18.53
N CYS A 248 -3.34 2.04 -18.37
CA CYS A 248 -4.22 2.72 -17.40
C CYS A 248 -5.68 2.65 -17.87
N PRO A 249 -6.58 1.99 -17.11
CA PRO A 249 -7.95 1.77 -17.52
C PRO A 249 -8.81 3.04 -17.45
N ASN A 250 -8.47 3.99 -16.61
CA ASN A 250 -9.23 5.23 -16.41
C ASN A 250 -8.67 6.37 -17.27
N LYS A 251 -9.37 6.69 -18.37
CA LYS A 251 -8.95 7.73 -19.32
C LYS A 251 -8.95 9.15 -18.74
N LEU A 252 -9.82 9.42 -17.76
CA LEU A 252 -9.85 10.75 -17.11
C LEU A 252 -8.60 10.95 -16.24
N LEU A 253 -8.28 9.99 -15.38
CA LEU A 253 -7.05 10.02 -14.57
C LEU A 253 -5.81 10.10 -15.46
N LEU A 254 -5.78 9.31 -16.53
CA LEU A 254 -4.69 9.35 -17.50
C LEU A 254 -4.51 10.73 -18.16
N ARG A 255 -5.62 11.38 -18.57
CA ARG A 255 -5.58 12.74 -19.16
C ARG A 255 -5.02 13.76 -18.14
N ARG A 256 -5.41 13.65 -16.88
CA ARG A 256 -4.92 14.53 -15.79
C ARG A 256 -3.42 14.33 -15.55
N ALA A 257 -2.96 13.09 -15.46
CA ALA A 257 -1.54 12.78 -15.33
C ALA A 257 -0.74 13.23 -16.56
N ALA A 258 -1.27 13.07 -17.78
CA ALA A 258 -0.64 13.55 -19.01
C ALA A 258 -0.50 15.08 -19.04
N LEU A 259 -1.50 15.80 -18.53
CA LEU A 259 -1.45 17.26 -18.41
C LEU A 259 -0.34 17.69 -17.43
N LEU A 260 -0.25 17.04 -16.26
CA LEU A 260 0.81 17.32 -15.30
C LEU A 260 2.20 17.06 -15.90
N ARG A 261 2.35 15.94 -16.62
CA ARG A 261 3.59 15.62 -17.33
C ARG A 261 3.99 16.72 -18.32
N ARG A 262 3.04 17.21 -19.13
CA ARG A 262 3.29 18.32 -20.09
C ARG A 262 3.69 19.62 -19.39
N ARG A 263 3.23 19.85 -18.15
CA ARG A 263 3.55 21.02 -17.32
C ARG A 263 4.84 20.85 -16.48
N GLY A 264 5.68 19.84 -16.78
CA GLY A 264 6.90 19.57 -16.04
C GLY A 264 6.68 19.00 -14.63
N ARG A 265 5.48 18.46 -14.36
CA ARG A 265 5.13 17.81 -13.08
C ARG A 265 4.93 16.29 -13.23
N GLY A 266 5.58 15.70 -14.22
CA GLY A 266 5.70 14.27 -14.41
C GLY A 266 7.10 13.84 -13.98
N TYR A 267 7.18 12.93 -13.03
CA TYR A 267 8.43 12.49 -12.40
C TYR A 267 8.66 11.02 -12.77
N PRO A 268 9.55 10.73 -13.74
CA PRO A 268 10.00 9.36 -13.97
C PRO A 268 10.80 8.88 -12.77
N HIS A 269 10.63 7.62 -12.41
CA HIS A 269 11.42 7.01 -11.35
C HIS A 269 12.91 7.03 -11.69
N LEU A 270 13.77 7.19 -10.70
CA LEU A 270 15.24 7.12 -10.77
C LEU A 270 15.96 8.38 -11.28
N LEU A 271 15.27 9.46 -11.57
CA LEU A 271 15.95 10.71 -11.88
C LEU A 271 15.76 11.70 -10.73
N ALA A 272 16.80 11.89 -9.93
CA ALA A 272 16.91 13.11 -9.15
C ALA A 272 17.04 14.30 -10.11
N PRO A 273 16.45 15.49 -9.79
CA PRO A 273 16.69 16.69 -10.57
C PRO A 273 18.18 16.93 -10.74
N GLY A 274 18.68 16.94 -11.99
CA GLY A 274 20.11 17.13 -12.30
C GLY A 274 20.90 15.85 -12.64
N GLU A 275 20.31 14.65 -12.51
CA GLU A 275 20.96 13.44 -12.97
C GLU A 275 20.74 13.23 -14.49
N GLY A 276 21.82 13.09 -15.24
CA GLY A 276 21.79 12.93 -16.69
C GLY A 276 21.24 11.57 -17.15
N MET A 277 20.88 11.50 -18.44
CA MET A 277 20.29 10.32 -19.10
C MET A 277 21.11 9.03 -19.02
N ALA A 278 22.39 9.09 -18.67
CA ALA A 278 23.26 7.92 -18.57
C ALA A 278 22.83 6.90 -17.50
N ARG A 279 22.04 7.30 -16.48
CA ARG A 279 21.46 6.40 -15.47
C ARG A 279 20.10 5.80 -15.85
N GLN A 280 19.55 6.14 -17.02
CA GLN A 280 18.27 5.61 -17.48
C GLN A 280 18.35 4.20 -18.11
N ILE A 281 19.55 3.61 -18.22
CA ILE A 281 19.79 2.39 -19.03
C ILE A 281 20.07 1.16 -18.17
N TRP A 282 19.85 1.23 -16.82
CA TRP A 282 20.01 0.04 -15.94
C TRP A 282 18.71 -0.35 -15.25
#